data_2d8fe62ab9686e3413d49def1458c2a8
#
_entry.id   2d8fe62ab9686e3413d49def1458c2a8
#
_cell.length_a   1.000
_cell.length_b   1.000
_cell.length_c   1.000
_cell.angle_alpha   90.00
_cell.angle_beta   90.00
_cell.angle_gamma   90.00
#
_symmetry.space_group_name_H-M   'P 1'
#
loop_
_entity.id
_entity.type
_entity.pdbx_description
1 polymer ?
#
loop_
_entity_poly.entity_id
_entity_poly.type
_entity_poly.pdbx_seq_one_letter_code
_entity_poly.pdbx_strand_id
1 'polypeptide(L)'
;DFDVADAEPYIDWSFFFAAWGLKGRYPEILDHPEKGAEARKVFADAQALLARIRDERLLTLQGVAGIFPARSEGDDILVTDAKGREKRLPMLRNQTRGEENLSLADFIAPDGDWIGCFA
;
A
#
# COMPACT_ATOMS: atom_id res chain seq x y z
N ASP A 1 7.90 16.48 -0.42
CA ASP A 1 6.53 16.73 -0.86
C ASP A 1 6.38 16.25 -2.30
N PHE A 2 5.25 15.66 -2.62
CA PHE A 2 4.91 15.18 -3.95
C PHE A 2 3.67 15.95 -4.43
N ASP A 3 3.59 16.18 -5.74
CA ASP A 3 2.36 16.68 -6.35
C ASP A 3 1.36 15.52 -6.50
N VAL A 4 0.07 15.81 -6.42
CA VAL A 4 -0.99 14.84 -6.71
C VAL A 4 -0.85 14.30 -8.13
N ALA A 5 -0.43 15.13 -9.07
CA ALA A 5 -0.16 14.73 -10.45
C ALA A 5 0.93 13.66 -10.58
N ASP A 6 1.92 13.65 -9.68
CA ASP A 6 2.98 12.63 -9.67
C ASP A 6 2.46 11.27 -9.18
N ALA A 7 1.47 11.27 -8.29
CA ALA A 7 0.89 10.06 -7.70
C ALA A 7 -0.27 9.49 -8.54
N GLU A 8 -0.98 10.33 -9.29
CA GLU A 8 -2.17 9.93 -10.07
C GLU A 8 -1.94 8.73 -11.00
N PRO A 9 -0.80 8.59 -11.73
CA PRO A 9 -0.54 7.43 -12.59
C PRO A 9 -0.39 6.10 -11.84
N TYR A 10 -0.16 6.14 -10.51
CA TYR A 10 0.05 4.97 -9.67
C TYR A 10 -1.19 4.56 -8.87
N ILE A 11 -2.34 5.21 -9.10
CA ILE A 11 -3.60 4.83 -8.45
C ILE A 11 -4.03 3.44 -8.93
N ASP A 12 -4.19 2.51 -7.99
CA ASP A 12 -4.81 1.21 -8.26
C ASP A 12 -6.34 1.34 -8.29
N TRP A 13 -6.86 1.53 -9.49
CA TRP A 13 -8.29 1.69 -9.72
C TRP A 13 -9.10 0.44 -9.37
N SER A 14 -8.50 -0.76 -9.41
CA SER A 14 -9.19 -1.98 -8.99
C SER A 14 -9.54 -1.95 -7.50
N PHE A 15 -8.62 -1.46 -6.66
CA PHE A 15 -8.89 -1.24 -5.23
C PHE A 15 -9.94 -0.15 -5.00
N PHE A 16 -9.88 0.94 -5.77
CA PHE A 16 -10.89 1.98 -5.72
C PHE A 16 -12.28 1.42 -5.98
N PHE A 17 -12.48 0.67 -7.07
CA PHE A 17 -13.77 0.05 -7.37
C PHE A 17 -14.20 -0.94 -6.29
N ALA A 18 -13.29 -1.74 -5.75
CA ALA A 18 -13.58 -2.66 -4.66
C ALA A 18 -14.09 -1.94 -3.40
N ALA A 19 -13.52 -0.78 -3.06
CA ALA A 19 -13.98 0.06 -1.94
C ALA A 19 -15.41 0.58 -2.14
N TRP A 20 -15.84 0.78 -3.39
CA TRP A 20 -17.21 1.14 -3.75
C TRP A 20 -18.14 -0.08 -3.93
N GLY A 21 -17.69 -1.28 -3.57
CA GLY A 21 -18.46 -2.51 -3.69
C GLY A 21 -18.56 -3.06 -5.13
N LEU A 22 -17.85 -2.46 -6.07
CA LEU A 22 -17.80 -2.86 -7.48
C LEU A 22 -16.62 -3.81 -7.69
N LYS A 23 -16.83 -5.10 -7.50
CA LYS A 23 -15.80 -6.13 -7.69
C LYS A 23 -15.52 -6.35 -9.17
N GLY A 24 -14.30 -6.12 -9.58
CA GLY A 24 -13.80 -6.32 -10.94
C GLY A 24 -12.42 -5.70 -11.11
N ARG A 25 -11.72 -6.06 -12.19
CA ARG A 25 -10.41 -5.50 -12.52
C ARG A 25 -10.58 -4.27 -13.41
N TYR A 26 -9.79 -3.24 -13.18
CA TYR A 26 -9.69 -2.11 -14.10
C TYR A 26 -8.68 -2.44 -15.22
N PRO A 27 -8.95 -2.08 -16.48
CA PRO A 27 -10.11 -1.30 -16.96
C PRO A 27 -11.37 -2.13 -17.30
N GLU A 28 -11.30 -3.46 -17.30
CA GLU A 28 -12.37 -4.37 -17.81
C GLU A 28 -13.71 -4.17 -17.09
N ILE A 29 -13.70 -3.72 -15.84
CA ILE A 29 -14.92 -3.46 -15.07
C ILE A 29 -15.81 -2.40 -15.73
N LEU A 30 -15.22 -1.46 -16.49
CA LEU A 30 -15.95 -0.40 -17.18
C LEU A 30 -16.88 -0.94 -18.28
N ASP A 31 -16.55 -2.12 -18.83
CA ASP A 31 -17.32 -2.76 -19.90
C ASP A 31 -18.17 -3.93 -19.38
N HIS A 32 -18.21 -4.11 -18.04
CA HIS A 32 -19.00 -5.19 -17.45
C HIS A 32 -20.51 -4.99 -17.72
N PRO A 33 -21.25 -6.01 -18.20
CA PRO A 33 -22.64 -5.86 -18.63
C PRO A 33 -23.57 -5.28 -17.55
N GLU A 34 -23.41 -5.69 -16.30
CA GLU A 34 -24.28 -5.29 -15.20
C GLU A 34 -23.72 -4.10 -14.39
N LYS A 35 -22.40 -4.03 -14.24
CA LYS A 35 -21.72 -3.07 -13.35
C LYS A 35 -21.06 -1.91 -14.08
N GLY A 36 -20.84 -2.04 -15.39
CA GLY A 36 -20.06 -1.08 -16.16
C GLY A 36 -20.65 0.32 -16.16
N ALA A 37 -21.97 0.45 -16.20
CA ALA A 37 -22.61 1.75 -16.13
C ALA A 37 -22.32 2.49 -14.81
N GLU A 38 -22.43 1.80 -13.69
CA GLU A 38 -22.12 2.36 -12.37
C GLU A 38 -20.63 2.58 -12.21
N ALA A 39 -19.79 1.65 -12.66
CA ALA A 39 -18.34 1.81 -12.63
C ALA A 39 -17.87 3.05 -13.40
N ARG A 40 -18.39 3.29 -14.61
CA ARG A 40 -18.08 4.49 -15.39
C ARG A 40 -18.51 5.77 -14.69
N LYS A 41 -19.66 5.76 -14.04
CA LYS A 41 -20.14 6.92 -13.27
C LYS A 41 -19.21 7.24 -12.10
N VAL A 42 -18.94 6.25 -11.25
CA VAL A 42 -18.05 6.40 -10.08
C VAL A 42 -16.64 6.80 -10.52
N PHE A 43 -16.15 6.24 -11.62
CA PHE A 43 -14.85 6.60 -12.19
C PHE A 43 -14.81 8.05 -12.67
N ALA A 44 -15.85 8.51 -13.38
CA ALA A 44 -15.94 9.91 -13.84
C ALA A 44 -15.99 10.90 -12.67
N ASP A 45 -16.75 10.58 -11.62
CA ASP A 45 -16.81 11.38 -10.40
C ASP A 45 -15.43 11.44 -9.70
N ALA A 46 -14.72 10.32 -9.64
CA ALA A 46 -13.37 10.26 -9.08
C ALA A 46 -12.37 11.08 -9.90
N GLN A 47 -12.42 11.01 -11.23
CA GLN A 47 -11.55 11.79 -12.11
C GLN A 47 -11.83 13.29 -11.96
N ALA A 48 -13.08 13.70 -11.87
CA ALA A 48 -13.47 15.10 -11.64
C ALA A 48 -12.96 15.60 -10.27
N LEU A 49 -13.05 14.76 -9.23
CA LEU A 49 -12.53 15.10 -7.91
C LEU A 49 -11.01 15.21 -7.91
N LEU A 50 -10.28 14.28 -8.56
CA LEU A 50 -8.82 14.36 -8.70
C LEU A 50 -8.38 15.63 -9.42
N ALA A 51 -9.03 15.97 -10.52
CA ALA A 51 -8.76 17.22 -11.23
C ALA A 51 -8.92 18.43 -10.30
N ARG A 52 -10.02 18.47 -9.55
CA ARG A 52 -10.25 19.52 -8.58
C ARG A 52 -9.20 19.58 -7.47
N ILE A 53 -8.84 18.42 -6.89
CA ILE A 53 -7.79 18.33 -5.86
C ILE A 53 -6.46 18.90 -6.36
N ARG A 54 -6.09 18.58 -7.59
CA ARG A 54 -4.88 19.07 -8.24
C ARG A 54 -4.94 20.56 -8.53
N ASP A 55 -6.01 21.01 -9.18
CA ASP A 55 -6.11 22.38 -9.69
C ASP A 55 -6.31 23.42 -8.57
N GLU A 56 -7.04 23.05 -7.51
CA GLU A 56 -7.25 23.88 -6.32
C GLU A 56 -6.20 23.62 -5.22
N ARG A 57 -5.27 22.67 -5.42
CA ARG A 57 -4.25 22.27 -4.44
C ARG A 57 -4.83 21.95 -3.07
N LEU A 58 -5.91 21.16 -3.06
CA LEU A 58 -6.64 20.83 -1.83
C LEU A 58 -5.88 19.89 -0.90
N LEU A 59 -4.90 19.14 -1.41
CA LEU A 59 -4.08 18.20 -0.65
C LEU A 59 -2.60 18.42 -0.94
N THR A 60 -1.78 18.23 0.10
CA THR A 60 -0.33 18.10 -0.01
C THR A 60 0.04 16.66 0.31
N LEU A 61 0.70 15.99 -0.62
CA LEU A 61 1.19 14.65 -0.40
C LEU A 61 2.60 14.69 0.19
N GLN A 62 2.79 13.95 1.27
CA GLN A 62 4.09 13.77 1.90
C GLN A 62 4.39 12.29 2.03
N GLY A 63 5.62 11.91 1.83
CA GLY A 63 6.06 10.54 2.01
C GLY A 63 7.52 10.50 2.41
N VAL A 64 7.89 9.46 3.13
CA VAL A 64 9.26 9.13 3.46
C VAL A 64 9.48 7.66 3.23
N ALA A 65 10.63 7.31 2.67
CA ALA A 65 11.04 5.93 2.51
C ALA A 65 12.49 5.76 2.92
N GLY A 66 12.84 4.58 3.42
CA GLY A 66 14.21 4.25 3.79
C GLY A 66 14.44 2.75 3.73
N ILE A 67 15.71 2.37 3.53
CA ILE A 67 16.17 0.99 3.57
C ILE A 67 17.12 0.88 4.76
N PHE A 68 16.90 -0.12 5.61
CA PHE A 68 17.60 -0.28 6.87
C PHE A 68 18.16 -1.70 6.99
N PRO A 69 19.37 -1.87 7.55
CA PRO A 69 19.84 -3.21 7.95
C PRO A 69 18.85 -3.82 8.94
N ALA A 70 18.55 -5.10 8.75
CA ALA A 70 17.60 -5.82 9.59
C ALA A 70 18.04 -7.25 9.80
N ARG A 71 17.51 -7.90 10.85
CA ARG A 71 17.62 -9.33 11.10
C ARG A 71 16.40 -9.82 11.84
N SER A 72 16.02 -11.07 11.66
CA SER A 72 14.96 -11.67 12.47
C SER A 72 15.49 -12.26 13.76
N GLU A 73 14.69 -12.21 14.82
CA GLU A 73 14.94 -12.85 16.09
C GLU A 73 13.61 -13.38 16.67
N GLY A 74 13.35 -14.67 16.46
CA GLY A 74 12.03 -15.24 16.76
C GLY A 74 10.96 -14.61 15.87
N ASP A 75 9.92 -14.06 16.50
CA ASP A 75 8.80 -13.40 15.80
C ASP A 75 9.01 -11.88 15.62
N ASP A 76 10.22 -11.39 15.89
CA ASP A 76 10.54 -9.97 15.80
C ASP A 76 11.51 -9.68 14.66
N ILE A 77 11.44 -8.46 14.13
CA ILE A 77 12.46 -7.91 13.25
C ILE A 77 13.24 -6.84 14.03
N LEU A 78 14.55 -6.97 14.06
CA LEU A 78 15.46 -5.97 14.61
C LEU A 78 15.98 -5.11 13.48
N VAL A 79 15.72 -3.81 13.55
CA VAL A 79 16.09 -2.83 12.53
C VAL A 79 17.16 -1.90 13.09
N THR A 80 18.25 -1.69 12.36
CA THR A 80 19.32 -0.80 12.76
C THR A 80 19.15 0.57 12.09
N ASP A 81 19.05 1.64 12.88
CA ASP A 81 18.95 3.00 12.36
C ASP A 81 20.32 3.55 11.90
N ALA A 82 20.32 4.73 11.26
CA ALA A 82 21.52 5.39 10.78
C ALA A 82 22.53 5.75 11.89
N LYS A 83 22.12 5.69 13.15
CA LYS A 83 22.98 5.93 14.34
C LYS A 83 23.49 4.62 14.95
N GLY A 84 23.23 3.49 14.31
CA GLY A 84 23.62 2.16 14.80
C GLY A 84 22.77 1.65 15.96
N ARG A 85 21.59 2.24 16.22
CA ARG A 85 20.70 1.79 17.29
C ARG A 85 19.73 0.75 16.75
N GLU A 86 19.62 -0.37 17.44
CA GLU A 86 18.61 -1.38 17.11
C GLU A 86 17.24 -1.00 17.68
N LYS A 87 16.23 -1.21 16.85
CA LYS A 87 14.82 -1.14 17.23
C LYS A 87 14.14 -2.47 16.94
N ARG A 88 13.42 -2.97 17.92
CA ARG A 88 12.64 -4.20 17.82
C ARG A 88 11.24 -3.90 17.32
N LEU A 89 10.85 -4.57 16.24
CA LEU A 89 9.52 -4.51 15.65
C LEU A 89 8.86 -5.88 15.85
N PRO A 90 7.93 -6.02 16.80
CA PRO A 90 7.17 -7.27 16.98
C PRO A 90 6.27 -7.52 15.77
N MET A 91 6.40 -8.70 15.16
CA MET A 91 5.62 -9.10 13.99
C MET A 91 4.56 -10.14 14.37
N LEU A 92 3.30 -9.77 14.17
CA LEU A 92 2.20 -10.70 14.43
C LEU A 92 2.19 -11.84 13.39
N ARG A 93 2.02 -13.07 13.88
CA ARG A 93 1.79 -14.21 13.01
C ARG A 93 0.34 -14.32 12.60
N ASN A 94 0.09 -14.84 11.40
CA ASN A 94 -1.24 -15.25 10.98
C ASN A 94 -1.85 -16.22 12.02
N GLN A 95 -3.12 -16.00 12.37
CA GLN A 95 -3.86 -16.80 13.37
C GLN A 95 -4.92 -17.70 12.73
N THR A 96 -4.94 -17.83 11.40
CA THR A 96 -5.93 -18.64 10.69
C THR A 96 -5.66 -20.12 10.93
N ARG A 97 -6.69 -20.86 11.40
CA ARG A 97 -6.57 -22.30 11.64
C ARG A 97 -6.42 -23.07 10.32
N GLY A 98 -5.48 -24.03 10.30
CA GLY A 98 -5.25 -24.92 9.16
C GLY A 98 -4.39 -24.33 8.04
N GLU A 99 -3.82 -23.14 8.25
CA GLU A 99 -2.84 -22.50 7.36
C GLU A 99 -1.47 -22.37 8.05
N GLU A 100 -0.44 -22.08 7.27
CA GLU A 100 0.84 -21.67 7.84
C GLU A 100 0.69 -20.35 8.56
N ASN A 101 1.13 -20.30 9.81
CA ASN A 101 1.09 -19.10 10.63
C ASN A 101 2.29 -18.20 10.32
N LEU A 102 2.34 -17.65 9.10
CA LEU A 102 3.42 -16.79 8.64
C LEU A 102 3.45 -15.44 9.36
N SER A 103 4.66 -14.95 9.56
CA SER A 103 4.97 -13.60 10.05
C SER A 103 5.90 -12.91 9.07
N LEU A 104 5.95 -11.58 9.06
CA LEU A 104 6.96 -10.83 8.29
C LEU A 104 8.39 -11.17 8.74
N ALA A 105 8.59 -11.59 9.99
CA ALA A 105 9.89 -12.00 10.49
C ALA A 105 10.45 -13.25 9.76
N ASP A 106 9.58 -14.11 9.21
CA ASP A 106 10.00 -15.31 8.48
C ASP A 106 10.67 -14.99 7.12
N PHE A 107 10.49 -13.78 6.61
CA PHE A 107 11.05 -13.31 5.34
C PHE A 107 12.32 -12.47 5.51
N ILE A 108 12.81 -12.32 6.74
CA ILE A 108 14.05 -11.60 7.06
C ILE A 108 15.08 -12.60 7.57
N ALA A 109 16.27 -12.62 6.99
CA ALA A 109 17.33 -13.54 7.40
C ALA A 109 17.83 -13.24 8.83
N PRO A 110 18.06 -14.26 9.68
CA PRO A 110 18.51 -14.05 11.06
C PRO A 110 19.96 -13.58 11.17
N ASP A 111 20.77 -13.84 10.17
CA ASP A 111 22.21 -13.50 10.10
C ASP A 111 22.48 -12.17 9.39
N GLY A 112 21.44 -11.48 8.94
CA GLY A 112 21.50 -10.15 8.36
C GLY A 112 20.79 -10.03 7.01
N ASP A 113 20.01 -8.96 6.87
CA ASP A 113 19.19 -8.66 5.72
C ASP A 113 18.92 -7.15 5.65
N TRP A 114 18.00 -6.75 4.80
CA TRP A 114 17.56 -5.37 4.64
C TRP A 114 16.05 -5.28 4.60
N ILE A 115 15.50 -4.25 5.23
CA ILE A 115 14.07 -3.96 5.18
C ILE A 115 13.82 -2.56 4.61
N GLY A 116 12.87 -2.46 3.66
CA GLY A 116 12.34 -1.19 3.20
C GLY A 116 11.15 -0.76 4.07
N CYS A 117 11.19 0.49 4.54
CA CYS A 117 10.09 1.10 5.28
C CYS A 117 9.65 2.38 4.59
N PHE A 118 8.34 2.66 4.63
CA PHE A 118 7.78 3.91 4.11
C PHE A 118 6.58 4.35 4.95
N ALA A 119 6.29 5.66 4.90
CA ALA A 119 5.14 6.29 5.52
C ALA A 119 4.67 7.50 4.70
#